data_520302aec4c0d19f44e7da32c93ede45
#
_entry.id   520302aec4c0d19f44e7da32c93ede45
#
_cell.length_a   1.000
_cell.length_b   1.000
_cell.length_c   1.000
_cell.angle_alpha   90.00
_cell.angle_beta   90.00
_cell.angle_gamma   90.00
#
_symmetry.space_group_name_H-M   'P 1'
#
loop_
_entity.id
_entity.type
_entity.pdbx_description
1 polymer ?
#
loop_
_entity_poly.entity_id
_entity_poly.type
_entity_poly.pdbx_seq_one_letter_code
_entity_poly.pdbx_strand_id
1 'polypeptide(L)'
;MKKKGNVLCIGDIILDSYLHGEVRRISPEAPIPVLKIGSNKYEVLGGCGNVARNICASGSNCHIISIAGKDEECEILKKLLSNSKNLSFTLLVDKHRCTTKKIRFVSDNQQILRVDREINNPINKKLETKVLQSFKKKLDGFDVVVI
;
A
#
# COMPACT_ATOMS: atom_id res chain seq x y z
N MET A 1 0.83 -9.93 -31.57
CA MET A 1 1.05 -9.32 -30.23
C MET A 1 -0.29 -9.30 -29.51
N LYS A 2 -0.36 -9.83 -28.27
CA LYS A 2 -1.58 -9.71 -27.45
C LYS A 2 -1.77 -8.22 -27.09
N LYS A 3 -3.00 -7.70 -27.26
CA LYS A 3 -3.38 -6.34 -26.85
C LYS A 3 -3.17 -6.21 -25.34
N LYS A 4 -2.44 -5.19 -24.88
CA LYS A 4 -2.30 -4.90 -23.46
C LYS A 4 -3.66 -4.43 -22.92
N GLY A 5 -4.14 -5.10 -21.87
CA GLY A 5 -5.35 -4.65 -21.17
C GLY A 5 -5.07 -3.40 -20.32
N ASN A 6 -6.08 -2.55 -20.18
CA ASN A 6 -6.06 -1.39 -19.28
C ASN A 6 -6.99 -1.67 -18.09
N VAL A 7 -6.45 -1.69 -16.88
CA VAL A 7 -7.20 -2.02 -15.66
C VAL A 7 -7.27 -0.79 -14.75
N LEU A 8 -8.47 -0.44 -14.31
CA LEU A 8 -8.69 0.57 -13.28
C LEU A 8 -8.84 -0.14 -11.93
N CYS A 9 -7.94 0.13 -11.00
CA CYS A 9 -7.96 -0.44 -9.65
C CYS A 9 -8.38 0.64 -8.64
N ILE A 10 -9.38 0.34 -7.81
CA ILE A 10 -9.83 1.23 -6.73
C ILE A 10 -9.78 0.44 -5.44
N GLY A 11 -9.22 1.01 -4.39
CA GLY A 11 -9.18 0.34 -3.09
C GLY A 11 -8.18 0.99 -2.14
N ASP A 12 -8.02 0.38 -0.98
CA ASP A 12 -7.10 0.86 0.03
C ASP A 12 -5.65 0.56 -0.35
N ILE A 13 -4.85 1.62 -0.47
CA ILE A 13 -3.41 1.47 -0.64
C ILE A 13 -2.74 1.36 0.73
N ILE A 14 -1.80 0.45 0.84
CA ILE A 14 -1.10 0.13 2.07
C ILE A 14 0.41 0.27 1.84
N LEU A 15 1.13 0.82 2.81
CA LEU A 15 2.58 0.72 2.87
C LEU A 15 2.95 -0.48 3.73
N ASP A 16 3.38 -1.57 3.10
CA ASP A 16 3.92 -2.73 3.78
C ASP A 16 5.40 -2.53 4.08
N SER A 17 5.78 -2.54 5.35
CA SER A 17 7.15 -2.37 5.83
C SER A 17 7.65 -3.64 6.51
N TYR A 18 8.82 -4.12 6.12
CA TYR A 18 9.44 -5.32 6.69
C TYR A 18 10.70 -4.92 7.44
N LEU A 19 10.75 -5.28 8.72
CA LEU A 19 11.88 -5.07 9.61
C LEU A 19 12.46 -6.43 9.99
N HIS A 20 13.63 -6.74 9.47
CA HIS A 20 14.32 -7.98 9.78
C HIS A 20 15.26 -7.81 10.97
N GLY A 21 15.30 -8.82 11.83
CA GLY A 21 16.15 -8.83 13.00
C GLY A 21 16.36 -10.24 13.53
N GLU A 22 16.98 -10.32 14.71
CA GLU A 22 17.27 -11.58 15.40
C GLU A 22 16.62 -11.56 16.78
N VAL A 23 16.03 -12.69 17.16
CA VAL A 23 15.53 -12.95 18.51
C VAL A 23 16.51 -13.89 19.20
N ARG A 24 17.29 -13.37 20.16
CA ARG A 24 18.29 -14.15 20.89
C ARG A 24 17.97 -14.29 22.38
N ARG A 25 16.99 -13.57 22.90
CA ARG A 25 16.64 -13.57 24.32
C ARG A 25 15.17 -13.23 24.54
N ILE A 26 14.70 -13.64 25.69
CA ILE A 26 13.42 -13.17 26.26
C ILE A 26 13.68 -11.92 27.11
N SER A 27 12.75 -11.00 27.15
CA SER A 27 12.84 -9.80 27.98
C SER A 27 12.86 -10.18 29.48
N PRO A 28 13.69 -9.52 30.30
CA PRO A 28 13.62 -9.67 31.73
C PRO A 28 12.36 -9.03 32.39
N GLU A 29 11.68 -8.14 31.64
CA GLU A 29 10.52 -7.39 32.16
C GLU A 29 9.19 -8.13 31.90
N ALA A 30 9.14 -9.02 30.91
CA ALA A 30 7.95 -9.78 30.53
C ALA A 30 8.35 -11.00 29.70
N PRO A 31 7.54 -12.07 29.61
CA PRO A 31 7.85 -13.27 28.82
C PRO A 31 7.62 -13.03 27.30
N ILE A 32 8.29 -12.02 26.75
CA ILE A 32 8.22 -11.63 25.35
C ILE A 32 9.60 -11.70 24.68
N PRO A 33 9.69 -12.06 23.39
CA PRO A 33 10.94 -12.05 22.67
C PRO A 33 11.47 -10.62 22.45
N VAL A 34 12.78 -10.45 22.56
CA VAL A 34 13.46 -9.20 22.21
C VAL A 34 14.02 -9.32 20.79
N LEU A 35 13.40 -8.62 19.84
CA LEU A 35 13.88 -8.54 18.46
C LEU A 35 14.93 -7.42 18.36
N LYS A 36 16.17 -7.78 18.06
CA LYS A 36 17.22 -6.83 17.71
C LYS A 36 17.14 -6.56 16.20
N ILE A 37 16.66 -5.38 15.82
CA ILE A 37 16.49 -5.01 14.42
C ILE A 37 17.87 -4.83 13.77
N GLY A 38 18.04 -5.46 12.59
CA GLY A 38 19.22 -5.33 11.75
C GLY A 38 19.06 -4.17 10.75
N SER A 39 20.00 -4.09 9.80
CA SER A 39 19.99 -3.09 8.72
C SER A 39 19.00 -3.43 7.59
N ASN A 40 18.52 -4.67 7.51
CA ASN A 40 17.62 -5.10 6.44
C ASN A 40 16.18 -4.63 6.71
N LYS A 41 15.86 -3.51 6.08
CA LYS A 41 14.52 -2.92 6.06
C LYS A 41 14.12 -2.65 4.62
N TYR A 42 12.91 -3.01 4.24
CA TYR A 42 12.35 -2.61 2.94
C TYR A 42 10.85 -2.32 3.04
N GLU A 43 10.38 -1.54 2.07
CA GLU A 43 8.98 -1.12 1.98
C GLU A 43 8.46 -1.43 0.59
N VAL A 44 7.19 -1.91 0.52
CA VAL A 44 6.52 -2.29 -0.72
C VAL A 44 5.07 -1.82 -0.73
N LEU A 45 4.52 -1.75 -1.93
CA LEU A 45 3.09 -1.47 -2.12
C LEU A 45 2.27 -2.68 -1.65
N GLY A 46 1.33 -2.46 -0.73
CA GLY A 46 0.33 -3.41 -0.26
C GLY A 46 -1.09 -3.02 -0.67
N GLY A 47 -2.08 -3.83 -0.31
CA GLY A 47 -3.48 -3.61 -0.67
C GLY A 47 -3.67 -3.48 -2.19
N CYS A 48 -4.45 -2.50 -2.63
CA CYS A 48 -4.66 -2.23 -4.05
C CYS A 48 -3.35 -1.94 -4.81
N GLY A 49 -2.32 -1.42 -4.12
CA GLY A 49 -1.00 -1.21 -4.69
C GLY A 49 -0.31 -2.51 -5.10
N ASN A 50 -0.41 -3.56 -4.28
CA ASN A 50 0.10 -4.89 -4.62
C ASN A 50 -0.70 -5.54 -5.76
N VAL A 51 -2.02 -5.41 -5.74
CA VAL A 51 -2.89 -5.89 -6.84
C VAL A 51 -2.47 -5.25 -8.17
N ALA A 52 -2.29 -3.93 -8.18
CA ALA A 52 -1.89 -3.20 -9.38
C ALA A 52 -0.49 -3.60 -9.88
N ARG A 53 0.46 -3.84 -8.98
CA ARG A 53 1.79 -4.37 -9.36
C ARG A 53 1.69 -5.74 -10.05
N ASN A 54 0.86 -6.64 -9.52
CA ASN A 54 0.65 -7.96 -10.13
C ASN A 54 -0.01 -7.85 -11.52
N ILE A 55 -0.98 -6.94 -11.68
CA ILE A 55 -1.59 -6.63 -12.98
C ILE A 55 -0.53 -6.14 -13.96
N CYS A 56 0.33 -5.19 -13.54
CA CYS A 56 1.40 -4.68 -14.40
C CYS A 56 2.45 -5.75 -14.72
N ALA A 57 2.77 -6.62 -13.78
CA ALA A 57 3.69 -7.74 -13.98
C ALA A 57 3.15 -8.77 -14.99
N SER A 58 1.83 -8.93 -15.11
CA SER A 58 1.20 -9.75 -16.15
C SER A 58 1.21 -9.12 -17.55
N GLY A 59 1.76 -7.91 -17.70
CA GLY A 59 1.91 -7.21 -18.97
C GLY A 59 0.81 -6.20 -19.30
N SER A 60 -0.18 -6.01 -18.41
CA SER A 60 -1.25 -5.03 -18.55
C SER A 60 -0.84 -3.65 -18.02
N ASN A 61 -1.57 -2.61 -18.40
CA ASN A 61 -1.48 -1.30 -17.77
C ASN A 61 -2.46 -1.23 -16.59
N CYS A 62 -2.09 -0.52 -15.51
CA CYS A 62 -2.98 -0.30 -14.39
C CYS A 62 -3.01 1.17 -13.97
N HIS A 63 -4.19 1.67 -13.62
CA HIS A 63 -4.35 2.95 -12.96
C HIS A 63 -4.98 2.74 -11.60
N ILE A 64 -4.34 3.26 -10.54
CA ILE A 64 -4.88 3.19 -9.18
C ILE A 64 -5.60 4.48 -8.85
N ILE A 65 -6.79 4.36 -8.24
CA ILE A 65 -7.43 5.44 -7.49
C ILE A 65 -7.47 5.02 -6.02
N SER A 66 -6.84 5.79 -5.15
CA SER A 66 -6.80 5.49 -3.71
C SER A 66 -6.67 6.76 -2.87
N ILE A 67 -6.69 6.58 -1.55
CA ILE A 67 -6.59 7.64 -0.56
C ILE A 67 -5.38 7.36 0.32
N ALA A 68 -4.67 8.42 0.70
CA ALA A 68 -3.59 8.36 1.68
C ALA A 68 -3.67 9.54 2.65
N GLY A 69 -2.94 9.48 3.74
CA GLY A 69 -2.76 10.58 4.68
C GLY A 69 -1.87 11.69 4.12
N LYS A 70 -1.71 12.77 4.89
CA LYS A 70 -0.72 13.82 4.63
C LYS A 70 0.51 13.58 5.52
N ASP A 71 1.29 12.57 5.20
CA ASP A 71 2.41 12.09 6.02
C ASP A 71 3.56 11.59 5.16
N GLU A 72 4.65 11.18 5.80
CA GLU A 72 5.85 10.66 5.16
C GLU A 72 5.56 9.36 4.40
N GLU A 73 4.70 8.51 4.94
CA GLU A 73 4.29 7.26 4.30
C GLU A 73 3.62 7.49 2.95
N CYS A 74 2.85 8.58 2.81
CA CYS A 74 2.27 8.99 1.54
C CYS A 74 3.35 9.31 0.49
N GLU A 75 4.42 10.00 0.88
CA GLU A 75 5.51 10.33 -0.04
C GLU A 75 6.30 9.08 -0.46
N ILE A 76 6.48 8.12 0.47
CA ILE A 76 7.08 6.83 0.15
C ILE A 76 6.20 6.06 -0.86
N LEU A 77 4.88 6.02 -0.64
CA LEU A 77 3.94 5.39 -1.58
C LEU A 77 4.01 6.03 -2.97
N LYS A 78 4.02 7.36 -3.07
CA LYS A 78 4.16 8.08 -4.35
C LYS A 78 5.44 7.68 -5.08
N LYS A 79 6.56 7.59 -4.35
CA LYS A 79 7.84 7.16 -4.91
C LYS A 79 7.79 5.73 -5.43
N LEU A 80 7.23 4.80 -4.67
CA LEU A 80 7.06 3.41 -5.08
C LEU A 80 6.15 3.26 -6.30
N LEU A 81 5.04 4.01 -6.34
CA LEU A 81 4.11 4.04 -7.45
C LEU A 81 4.78 4.59 -8.72
N SER A 82 5.50 5.70 -8.60
CA SER A 82 6.18 6.36 -9.74
C SER A 82 7.29 5.49 -10.34
N ASN A 83 7.92 4.63 -9.54
CA ASN A 83 8.97 3.73 -9.99
C ASN A 83 8.43 2.44 -10.64
N SER A 84 7.10 2.23 -10.61
CA SER A 84 6.48 1.02 -11.16
C SER A 84 6.13 1.20 -12.65
N LYS A 85 6.64 0.30 -13.50
CA LYS A 85 6.35 0.32 -14.94
C LYS A 85 4.87 -0.01 -15.22
N ASN A 86 4.29 0.64 -16.23
CA ASN A 86 2.89 0.46 -16.67
C ASN A 86 1.85 0.79 -15.58
N LEU A 87 2.25 1.49 -14.52
CA LEU A 87 1.41 1.91 -13.42
C LEU A 87 1.25 3.42 -13.42
N SER A 88 0.02 3.88 -13.34
CA SER A 88 -0.32 5.28 -13.08
C SER A 88 -1.25 5.38 -11.89
N PHE A 89 -1.39 6.56 -11.29
CA PHE A 89 -2.19 6.69 -10.08
C PHE A 89 -2.85 8.06 -9.91
N THR A 90 -3.96 8.04 -9.18
CA THR A 90 -4.63 9.20 -8.60
C THR A 90 -4.71 8.96 -7.09
N LEU A 91 -3.81 9.57 -6.32
CA LEU A 91 -3.77 9.45 -4.88
C LEU A 91 -4.36 10.71 -4.24
N LEU A 92 -5.54 10.57 -3.65
CA LEU A 92 -6.25 11.65 -2.95
C LEU A 92 -5.72 11.74 -1.52
N VAL A 93 -5.29 12.92 -1.10
CA VAL A 93 -4.70 13.13 0.23
C VAL A 93 -5.73 13.68 1.21
N ASP A 94 -5.91 13.00 2.34
CA ASP A 94 -6.73 13.44 3.46
C ASP A 94 -5.83 13.81 4.66
N LYS A 95 -5.87 15.09 5.07
CA LYS A 95 -5.09 15.60 6.22
C LYS A 95 -5.57 15.09 7.60
N HIS A 96 -6.77 14.51 7.66
CA HIS A 96 -7.37 14.00 8.90
C HIS A 96 -7.18 12.48 9.08
N ARG A 97 -6.41 11.86 8.20
CA ARG A 97 -6.16 10.42 8.18
C ARG A 97 -4.65 10.16 8.11
N CYS A 98 -4.18 9.08 8.71
CA CYS A 98 -2.85 8.56 8.43
C CYS A 98 -2.89 7.66 7.18
N THR A 99 -1.78 7.57 6.47
CA THR A 99 -1.56 6.53 5.48
C THR A 99 -1.52 5.17 6.17
N THR A 100 -2.26 4.20 5.65
CA THR A 100 -2.26 2.84 6.20
C THR A 100 -0.88 2.22 6.05
N LYS A 101 -0.30 1.80 7.17
CA LYS A 101 1.01 1.14 7.23
C LYS A 101 0.92 -0.14 8.03
N LYS A 102 1.47 -1.22 7.47
CA LYS A 102 1.58 -2.52 8.13
C LYS A 102 3.06 -2.87 8.30
N ILE A 103 3.52 -2.89 9.55
CA ILE A 103 4.91 -3.16 9.89
C ILE A 103 5.02 -4.62 10.33
N ARG A 104 5.81 -5.41 9.59
CA ARG A 104 6.08 -6.81 9.89
C ARG A 104 7.48 -6.95 10.47
N PHE A 105 7.55 -7.50 11.66
CA PHE A 105 8.79 -7.86 12.33
C PHE A 105 9.10 -9.32 12.02
N VAL A 106 10.27 -9.57 11.45
CA VAL A 106 10.65 -10.89 10.94
C VAL A 106 11.99 -11.32 11.54
N SER A 107 12.06 -12.55 12.05
CA SER A 107 13.29 -13.21 12.46
C SER A 107 13.31 -14.63 11.88
N ASP A 108 14.47 -15.08 11.37
CA ASP A 108 14.65 -16.43 10.81
C ASP A 108 13.57 -16.83 9.80
N ASN A 109 13.19 -15.88 8.92
CA ASN A 109 12.12 -16.02 7.92
C ASN A 109 10.70 -16.23 8.50
N GLN A 110 10.52 -16.04 9.81
CA GLN A 110 9.21 -16.09 10.47
C GLN A 110 8.74 -14.69 10.87
N GLN A 111 7.48 -14.38 10.57
CA GLN A 111 6.86 -13.16 11.06
C GLN A 111 6.52 -13.34 12.53
N ILE A 112 7.13 -12.52 13.40
CA ILE A 112 6.95 -12.55 14.85
C ILE A 112 5.76 -11.69 15.29
N LEU A 113 5.65 -10.50 14.68
CA LEU A 113 4.64 -9.50 15.03
C LEU A 113 4.26 -8.69 13.81
N ARG A 114 3.02 -8.23 13.76
CA ARG A 114 2.59 -7.17 12.85
C ARG A 114 2.00 -6.01 13.65
N VAL A 115 2.43 -4.81 13.33
CA VAL A 115 1.89 -3.57 13.88
C VAL A 115 1.19 -2.81 12.76
N ASP A 116 -0.09 -2.54 12.93
CA ASP A 116 -0.92 -1.85 11.95
C ASP A 116 -1.20 -0.42 12.43
N ARG A 117 -0.90 0.56 11.58
CA ARG A 117 -1.26 1.97 11.76
C ARG A 117 -2.28 2.32 10.69
N GLU A 118 -3.54 2.39 11.10
CA GLU A 118 -4.65 2.64 10.18
C GLU A 118 -5.79 3.39 10.86
N ILE A 119 -6.66 3.98 10.05
CA ILE A 119 -7.93 4.58 10.48
C ILE A 119 -9.05 3.92 9.70
N ASN A 120 -9.91 3.17 10.40
CA ASN A 120 -11.00 2.39 9.82
C ASN A 120 -12.30 3.18 9.66
N ASN A 121 -12.32 4.45 10.07
CA ASN A 121 -13.50 5.30 9.92
C ASN A 121 -13.80 5.56 8.43
N PRO A 122 -15.08 5.58 8.04
CA PRO A 122 -15.48 5.97 6.69
C PRO A 122 -14.89 7.33 6.29
N ILE A 123 -14.60 7.48 5.01
CA ILE A 123 -14.16 8.77 4.45
C ILE A 123 -15.32 9.76 4.46
N ASN A 124 -15.00 11.05 4.57
CA ASN A 124 -16.03 12.08 4.54
C ASN A 124 -16.66 12.22 3.14
N LYS A 125 -17.89 12.73 3.08
CA LYS A 125 -18.69 12.91 1.86
C LYS A 125 -17.94 13.68 0.76
N LYS A 126 -17.15 14.69 1.12
CA LYS A 126 -16.39 15.50 0.16
C LYS A 126 -15.29 14.67 -0.52
N LEU A 127 -14.60 13.83 0.24
CA LEU A 127 -13.56 12.96 -0.29
C LEU A 127 -14.18 11.83 -1.12
N GLU A 128 -15.26 11.23 -0.65
CA GLU A 128 -16.05 10.24 -1.41
C GLU A 128 -16.45 10.80 -2.78
N THR A 129 -17.01 12.01 -2.82
CA THR A 129 -17.37 12.69 -4.08
C THR A 129 -16.16 12.82 -5.01
N LYS A 130 -14.97 13.18 -4.49
CA LYS A 130 -13.74 13.27 -5.30
C LYS A 130 -13.28 11.93 -5.86
N VAL A 131 -13.39 10.86 -5.07
CA VAL A 131 -13.10 9.49 -5.53
C VAL A 131 -14.02 9.12 -6.68
N LEU A 132 -15.33 9.30 -6.49
CA LEU A 132 -16.34 8.99 -7.51
C LEU A 132 -16.17 9.83 -8.79
N GLN A 133 -15.83 11.12 -8.67
CA GLN A 133 -15.52 11.96 -9.82
C GLN A 133 -14.28 11.47 -10.57
N SER A 134 -13.22 11.11 -9.84
CA SER A 134 -11.99 10.57 -10.43
C SER A 134 -12.25 9.25 -11.14
N PHE A 135 -13.09 8.39 -10.56
CA PHE A 135 -13.54 7.13 -11.15
C PHE A 135 -14.31 7.37 -12.45
N LYS A 136 -15.40 8.14 -12.39
CA LYS A 136 -16.26 8.43 -13.56
C LYS A 136 -15.47 9.02 -14.73
N LYS A 137 -14.54 9.96 -14.44
CA LYS A 137 -13.71 10.60 -15.47
C LYS A 137 -12.80 9.62 -16.22
N LYS A 138 -12.45 8.50 -15.58
CA LYS A 138 -11.49 7.54 -16.15
C LYS A 138 -12.14 6.28 -16.71
N LEU A 139 -13.36 5.97 -16.30
CA LEU A 139 -14.02 4.69 -16.55
C LEU A 139 -13.97 4.25 -18.03
N ASP A 140 -14.28 5.15 -18.95
CA ASP A 140 -14.36 4.84 -20.40
C ASP A 140 -13.00 4.48 -21.03
N GLY A 141 -11.90 4.75 -20.33
CA GLY A 141 -10.53 4.45 -20.83
C GLY A 141 -10.00 3.08 -20.41
N PHE A 142 -10.79 2.25 -19.70
CA PHE A 142 -10.34 0.98 -19.12
C PHE A 142 -11.24 -0.19 -19.54
N ASP A 143 -10.60 -1.35 -19.73
CA ASP A 143 -11.26 -2.59 -20.13
C ASP A 143 -11.89 -3.32 -18.94
N VAL A 144 -11.33 -3.15 -17.73
CA VAL A 144 -11.71 -3.84 -16.47
C VAL A 144 -11.57 -2.90 -15.28
N VAL A 145 -12.50 -3.03 -14.34
CA VAL A 145 -12.41 -2.40 -13.00
C VAL A 145 -12.21 -3.48 -11.95
N VAL A 146 -11.26 -3.25 -11.05
CA VAL A 146 -11.00 -4.06 -9.85
C VAL A 146 -11.24 -3.19 -8.61
N ILE A 147 -12.05 -3.69 -7.67
CA ILE A 147 -12.40 -3.02 -6.41
C ILE A 147 -12.00 -3.92 -5.24
#